data_741d39f29fec7041168c7f4129b03dab
#
_entry.id   741d39f29fec7041168c7f4129b03dab
#
_cell.length_a   1.000
_cell.length_b   1.000
_cell.length_c   1.000
_cell.angle_alpha   90.00
_cell.angle_beta   90.00
_cell.angle_gamma   90.00
#
_symmetry.space_group_name_H-M   'P 1'
#
loop_
_entity.id
_entity.type
_entity.pdbx_description
1 polymer ?
#
loop_
_entity_poly.entity_id
_entity_poly.type
_entity_poly.pdbx_seq_one_letter_code
_entity_poly.pdbx_strand_id
1 'polypeptide(L)'
;GTFPNHVPNPDNKAAMKSIQDAVIANKADLGIIFDTDVDRSAIVDSDGKAFNRNNLIALISAVLLNAEPSATIVTNSATSSHLDTFITGLGGVQDRYLTGYRNVINRGIELNEAGINAVLAIETSGHAALKENYFLDDGAYLIAKLLIADAQLSTEGKRLGDLIATLGQPAETMEYRFTIIEEPIFEVGNAIIEDFAAFIAATAEMETVAD
;
A
#
# COMPACT_ATOMS: atom_id res chain seq x y z
N GLY A 1 5.52 -24.42 7.64
CA GLY A 1 4.21 -24.68 7.10
C GLY A 1 4.21 -25.08 5.65
N THR A 2 3.22 -25.86 5.23
CA THR A 2 3.10 -26.30 3.82
C THR A 2 2.10 -25.46 3.04
N PHE A 3 1.35 -24.57 3.72
CA PHE A 3 0.34 -23.68 3.13
C PHE A 3 -0.58 -24.40 2.11
N PRO A 4 -1.33 -25.46 2.54
CA PRO A 4 -2.01 -26.37 1.61
C PRO A 4 -3.23 -25.74 0.92
N ASN A 5 -3.79 -24.65 1.44
CA ASN A 5 -5.05 -24.09 0.99
C ASN A 5 -4.88 -23.02 -0.09
N HIS A 6 -3.86 -22.16 0.04
CA HIS A 6 -3.56 -21.09 -0.90
C HIS A 6 -2.13 -20.58 -0.69
N VAL A 7 -1.63 -19.81 -1.64
CA VAL A 7 -0.35 -19.08 -1.49
C VAL A 7 -0.52 -18.07 -0.34
N PRO A 8 0.39 -18.05 0.65
CA PRO A 8 0.33 -17.11 1.78
C PRO A 8 0.84 -15.73 1.35
N ASN A 9 -0.03 -14.97 0.70
CA ASN A 9 0.26 -13.63 0.20
C ASN A 9 -1.04 -12.83 0.16
N PRO A 10 -1.14 -11.66 0.83
CA PRO A 10 -2.32 -10.79 0.82
C PRO A 10 -2.78 -10.37 -0.58
N ASP A 11 -1.89 -10.30 -1.57
CA ASP A 11 -2.23 -10.01 -2.97
C ASP A 11 -2.81 -11.21 -3.74
N ASN A 12 -2.74 -12.42 -3.17
CA ASN A 12 -3.30 -13.61 -3.81
C ASN A 12 -4.82 -13.62 -3.69
N LYS A 13 -5.53 -13.70 -4.83
CA LYS A 13 -7.00 -13.66 -4.87
C LYS A 13 -7.66 -14.78 -4.06
N ALA A 14 -7.09 -15.99 -4.04
CA ALA A 14 -7.64 -17.11 -3.26
C ALA A 14 -7.41 -16.90 -1.76
N ALA A 15 -6.26 -16.38 -1.36
CA ALA A 15 -5.96 -16.03 0.02
C ALA A 15 -6.90 -14.92 0.53
N MET A 16 -7.06 -13.84 -0.24
CA MET A 16 -7.98 -12.75 0.10
C MET A 16 -9.42 -13.24 0.20
N LYS A 17 -9.88 -14.05 -0.77
CA LYS A 17 -11.23 -14.62 -0.71
C LYS A 17 -11.43 -15.51 0.53
N SER A 18 -10.43 -16.27 0.93
CA SER A 18 -10.50 -17.13 2.12
C SER A 18 -10.77 -16.32 3.39
N ILE A 19 -10.09 -15.19 3.58
CA ILE A 19 -10.30 -14.33 4.75
C ILE A 19 -11.63 -13.58 4.67
N GLN A 20 -12.05 -13.13 3.48
CA GLN A 20 -13.37 -12.50 3.28
C GLN A 20 -14.50 -13.46 3.66
N ASP A 21 -14.45 -14.71 3.18
CA ASP A 21 -15.44 -15.74 3.49
C ASP A 21 -15.44 -16.06 5.00
N ALA A 22 -14.27 -16.11 5.63
CA ALA A 22 -14.14 -16.35 7.06
C ALA A 22 -14.76 -15.23 7.91
N VAL A 23 -14.54 -13.97 7.54
CA VAL A 23 -15.15 -12.80 8.21
C VAL A 23 -16.67 -12.90 8.17
N ILE A 24 -17.24 -13.09 7.00
CA ILE A 24 -18.68 -13.18 6.82
C ILE A 24 -19.28 -14.38 7.58
N ALA A 25 -18.67 -15.57 7.43
CA ALA A 25 -19.17 -16.80 8.06
C ALA A 25 -19.16 -16.74 9.59
N ASN A 26 -18.16 -16.08 10.17
CA ASN A 26 -18.01 -15.96 11.63
C ASN A 26 -18.57 -14.64 12.19
N LYS A 27 -19.08 -13.76 11.34
CA LYS A 27 -19.53 -12.41 11.74
C LYS A 27 -18.46 -11.67 12.55
N ALA A 28 -17.21 -11.77 12.06
CA ALA A 28 -16.08 -11.12 12.70
C ALA A 28 -16.10 -9.61 12.41
N ASP A 29 -15.62 -8.82 13.35
CA ASP A 29 -15.49 -7.37 13.17
C ASP A 29 -14.42 -7.00 12.14
N LEU A 30 -13.33 -7.78 12.12
CA LEU A 30 -12.21 -7.63 11.21
C LEU A 30 -11.62 -8.99 10.83
N GLY A 31 -11.11 -9.09 9.61
CA GLY A 31 -10.22 -10.16 9.16
C GLY A 31 -8.83 -9.60 8.90
N ILE A 32 -7.81 -10.35 9.27
CA ILE A 32 -6.42 -9.98 9.07
C ILE A 32 -5.73 -11.12 8.32
N ILE A 33 -4.95 -10.76 7.32
CA ILE A 33 -4.16 -11.72 6.56
C ILE A 33 -2.71 -11.21 6.43
N PHE A 34 -1.78 -12.13 6.62
CA PHE A 34 -0.35 -11.92 6.48
C PHE A 34 0.24 -12.85 5.41
N ASP A 35 1.44 -12.55 4.98
CA ASP A 35 2.27 -13.51 4.26
C ASP A 35 3.09 -14.40 5.22
N THR A 36 4.10 -15.10 4.68
CA THR A 36 4.82 -16.16 5.42
C THR A 36 5.67 -15.66 6.58
N ASP A 37 6.29 -14.54 6.45
CA ASP A 37 7.21 -13.90 7.41
C ASP A 37 6.65 -12.63 8.05
N VAL A 38 5.36 -12.33 7.72
CA VAL A 38 4.54 -11.31 8.41
C VAL A 38 5.02 -9.88 8.16
N ASP A 39 5.77 -9.65 7.09
CA ASP A 39 6.18 -8.32 6.66
C ASP A 39 5.14 -7.64 5.76
N ARG A 40 4.20 -8.42 5.18
CA ARG A 40 3.06 -7.92 4.39
C ARG A 40 1.74 -8.25 5.06
N SER A 41 0.80 -7.31 4.98
CA SER A 41 -0.52 -7.48 5.58
C SER A 41 -1.63 -6.86 4.74
N ALA A 42 -2.86 -7.31 5.00
CA ALA A 42 -4.09 -6.67 4.55
C ALA A 42 -5.20 -6.90 5.57
N ILE A 43 -6.24 -6.08 5.49
CA ILE A 43 -7.42 -6.15 6.38
C ILE A 43 -8.68 -6.37 5.53
N VAL A 44 -9.65 -7.05 6.14
CA VAL A 44 -11.02 -7.19 5.62
C VAL A 44 -11.97 -6.69 6.71
N ASP A 45 -12.92 -5.81 6.36
CA ASP A 45 -13.92 -5.34 7.31
C ASP A 45 -15.04 -6.35 7.55
N SER A 46 -15.95 -6.03 8.45
CA SER A 46 -17.09 -6.88 8.83
C SER A 46 -18.03 -7.20 7.66
N ASP A 47 -18.03 -6.40 6.61
CA ASP A 47 -18.86 -6.58 5.41
C ASP A 47 -18.12 -7.39 4.33
N GLY A 48 -16.92 -7.86 4.63
CA GLY A 48 -16.07 -8.60 3.69
C GLY A 48 -15.34 -7.74 2.67
N LYS A 49 -15.33 -6.41 2.84
CA LYS A 49 -14.59 -5.50 1.99
C LYS A 49 -13.10 -5.55 2.32
N ALA A 50 -12.29 -5.81 1.31
CA ALA A 50 -10.83 -5.83 1.47
C ALA A 50 -10.25 -4.42 1.49
N PHE A 51 -9.36 -4.17 2.45
CA PHE A 51 -8.48 -3.02 2.49
C PHE A 51 -7.05 -3.50 2.26
N ASN A 52 -6.63 -3.44 1.01
CA ASN A 52 -5.30 -3.74 0.52
C ASN A 52 -4.85 -2.63 -0.45
N ARG A 53 -3.62 -2.68 -0.93
CA ARG A 53 -3.08 -1.74 -1.91
C ARG A 53 -3.31 -0.27 -1.49
N ASN A 54 -3.82 0.59 -2.37
CA ASN A 54 -4.10 2.00 -2.07
C ASN A 54 -5.03 2.20 -0.87
N ASN A 55 -5.99 1.31 -0.64
CA ASN A 55 -6.91 1.41 0.49
C ASN A 55 -6.19 1.19 1.83
N LEU A 56 -5.25 0.23 1.89
CA LEU A 56 -4.44 0.00 3.10
C LEU A 56 -3.54 1.20 3.38
N ILE A 57 -2.87 1.72 2.34
CA ILE A 57 -2.02 2.91 2.45
C ILE A 57 -2.85 4.11 2.96
N ALA A 58 -4.03 4.34 2.39
CA ALA A 58 -4.92 5.42 2.80
C ALA A 58 -5.39 5.28 4.25
N LEU A 59 -5.74 4.07 4.71
CA LEU A 59 -6.14 3.81 6.08
C LEU A 59 -5.06 4.20 7.09
N ILE A 60 -3.86 3.66 6.91
CA ILE A 60 -2.78 3.96 7.85
C ILE A 60 -2.32 5.42 7.74
N SER A 61 -2.34 6.01 6.54
CA SER A 61 -2.05 7.43 6.35
C SER A 61 -3.03 8.32 7.13
N ALA A 62 -4.33 8.01 7.09
CA ALA A 62 -5.34 8.75 7.83
C ALA A 62 -5.10 8.67 9.36
N VAL A 63 -4.73 7.50 9.86
CA VAL A 63 -4.39 7.31 11.29
C VAL A 63 -3.18 8.14 11.69
N LEU A 64 -2.10 8.08 10.90
CA LEU A 64 -0.85 8.76 11.22
C LEU A 64 -0.95 10.28 11.05
N LEU A 65 -1.58 10.75 9.98
CA LEU A 65 -1.74 12.19 9.72
C LEU A 65 -2.69 12.89 10.70
N ASN A 66 -3.61 12.15 11.32
CA ASN A 66 -4.41 12.68 12.42
C ASN A 66 -3.54 13.00 13.66
N ALA A 67 -2.49 12.22 13.91
CA ALA A 67 -1.57 12.44 15.02
C ALA A 67 -0.42 13.41 14.64
N GLU A 68 0.07 13.33 13.42
CA GLU A 68 1.20 14.13 12.91
C GLU A 68 0.81 14.83 11.57
N PRO A 69 0.04 15.91 11.62
CA PRO A 69 -0.28 16.71 10.43
C PRO A 69 0.99 17.18 9.72
N SER A 70 0.94 17.26 8.39
CA SER A 70 2.06 17.65 7.50
C SER A 70 3.20 16.64 7.42
N ALA A 71 3.05 15.43 7.99
CA ALA A 71 4.03 14.37 7.82
C ALA A 71 4.06 13.84 6.37
N THR A 72 5.20 13.26 6.00
CA THR A 72 5.40 12.63 4.70
C THR A 72 5.11 11.14 4.77
N ILE A 73 4.38 10.66 3.79
CA ILE A 73 4.09 9.24 3.54
C ILE A 73 4.87 8.82 2.30
N VAL A 74 5.86 7.96 2.45
CA VAL A 74 6.64 7.43 1.33
C VAL A 74 5.92 6.21 0.76
N THR A 75 5.70 6.20 -0.55
CA THR A 75 5.02 5.09 -1.23
C THR A 75 5.79 4.63 -2.46
N ASN A 76 5.51 3.42 -2.92
CA ASN A 76 6.00 3.00 -4.24
C ASN A 76 5.28 3.72 -5.39
N SER A 77 5.87 3.69 -6.58
CA SER A 77 5.38 4.39 -7.79
C SER A 77 4.04 3.86 -8.31
N ALA A 78 3.66 2.63 -7.98
CA ALA A 78 2.42 1.98 -8.44
C ALA A 78 1.15 2.44 -7.70
N THR A 79 1.16 3.58 -7.02
CA THR A 79 0.01 4.16 -6.34
C THR A 79 -0.82 5.04 -7.28
N SER A 80 -2.12 5.20 -6.97
CA SER A 80 -3.00 6.03 -7.78
C SER A 80 -2.86 7.52 -7.45
N SER A 81 -3.18 8.40 -8.42
CA SER A 81 -3.28 9.85 -8.19
C SER A 81 -4.37 10.21 -7.17
N HIS A 82 -5.40 9.37 -7.02
CA HIS A 82 -6.42 9.55 -5.97
C HIS A 82 -5.85 9.42 -4.56
N LEU A 83 -4.82 8.56 -4.38
CA LEU A 83 -4.14 8.44 -3.09
C LEU A 83 -3.38 9.72 -2.74
N ASP A 84 -2.67 10.32 -3.70
CA ASP A 84 -1.99 11.60 -3.51
C ASP A 84 -2.97 12.71 -3.12
N THR A 85 -4.07 12.83 -3.87
CA THR A 85 -5.14 13.78 -3.54
C THR A 85 -5.70 13.55 -2.14
N PHE A 86 -5.88 12.29 -1.73
CA PHE A 86 -6.37 11.93 -0.41
C PHE A 86 -5.38 12.31 0.70
N ILE A 87 -4.11 11.94 0.58
CA ILE A 87 -3.06 12.26 1.56
C ILE A 87 -2.90 13.77 1.69
N THR A 88 -2.86 14.50 0.57
CA THR A 88 -2.79 15.97 0.55
C THR A 88 -4.03 16.60 1.19
N GLY A 89 -5.22 16.04 0.96
CA GLY A 89 -6.46 16.47 1.58
C GLY A 89 -6.48 16.31 3.11
N LEU A 90 -5.69 15.38 3.65
CA LEU A 90 -5.46 15.21 5.09
C LEU A 90 -4.34 16.11 5.64
N GLY A 91 -3.73 16.94 4.80
CA GLY A 91 -2.62 17.83 5.16
C GLY A 91 -1.25 17.19 5.10
N GLY A 92 -1.13 15.94 4.65
CA GLY A 92 0.14 15.23 4.49
C GLY A 92 0.80 15.49 3.13
N VAL A 93 1.96 14.91 2.94
CA VAL A 93 2.72 14.89 1.68
C VAL A 93 2.94 13.45 1.25
N GLN A 94 2.63 13.10 0.01
CA GLN A 94 3.06 11.82 -0.56
C GLN A 94 4.41 12.01 -1.26
N ASP A 95 5.41 11.23 -0.85
CA ASP A 95 6.68 11.07 -1.58
C ASP A 95 6.60 9.73 -2.31
N ARG A 96 6.39 9.78 -3.63
CA ARG A 96 6.30 8.59 -4.47
C ARG A 96 7.70 8.22 -4.95
N TYR A 97 8.10 6.97 -4.76
CA TYR A 97 9.46 6.54 -5.04
C TYR A 97 9.51 5.20 -5.78
N LEU A 98 10.70 4.79 -6.18
CA LEU A 98 10.93 3.55 -6.91
C LEU A 98 10.34 2.34 -6.20
N THR A 99 9.61 1.49 -6.92
CA THR A 99 9.04 0.25 -6.40
C THR A 99 10.14 -0.69 -5.87
N GLY A 100 9.85 -1.33 -4.76
CA GLY A 100 10.70 -2.24 -4.03
C GLY A 100 10.83 -1.79 -2.57
N TYR A 101 10.44 -2.68 -1.62
CA TYR A 101 10.34 -2.34 -0.20
C TYR A 101 11.61 -1.66 0.36
N ARG A 102 12.80 -2.13 -0.05
CA ARG A 102 14.06 -1.51 0.37
C ARG A 102 14.21 -0.07 -0.15
N ASN A 103 13.78 0.20 -1.38
CA ASN A 103 13.85 1.53 -1.95
C ASN A 103 12.95 2.49 -1.16
N VAL A 104 11.71 2.10 -0.92
CA VAL A 104 10.71 2.90 -0.20
C VAL A 104 11.13 3.13 1.25
N ILE A 105 11.62 2.09 1.94
CA ILE A 105 12.10 2.20 3.33
C ILE A 105 13.34 3.09 3.42
N ASN A 106 14.33 2.87 2.56
CA ASN A 106 15.55 3.70 2.54
C ASN A 106 15.20 5.16 2.26
N ARG A 107 14.26 5.43 1.35
CA ARG A 107 13.77 6.78 1.08
C ARG A 107 13.19 7.44 2.32
N GLY A 108 12.40 6.72 3.11
CA GLY A 108 11.86 7.20 4.38
C GLY A 108 12.95 7.57 5.38
N ILE A 109 14.01 6.77 5.46
CA ILE A 109 15.18 7.04 6.31
C ILE A 109 15.94 8.28 5.82
N GLU A 110 16.26 8.36 4.52
CA GLU A 110 16.97 9.49 3.89
C GLU A 110 16.23 10.81 4.10
N LEU A 111 14.91 10.84 3.96
CA LEU A 111 14.10 12.03 4.20
C LEU A 111 14.22 12.48 5.66
N ASN A 112 14.18 11.56 6.62
CA ASN A 112 14.35 11.91 8.04
C ASN A 112 15.76 12.42 8.35
N GLU A 113 16.80 11.85 7.74
CA GLU A 113 18.17 12.35 7.86
C GLU A 113 18.31 13.77 7.27
N ALA A 114 17.54 14.09 6.23
CA ALA A 114 17.44 15.42 5.65
C ALA A 114 16.53 16.39 6.42
N GLY A 115 15.94 15.97 7.55
CA GLY A 115 15.07 16.80 8.39
C GLY A 115 13.60 16.85 7.93
N ILE A 116 13.19 16.02 6.98
CA ILE A 116 11.81 15.87 6.54
C ILE A 116 11.16 14.77 7.37
N ASN A 117 10.00 15.06 7.98
CA ASN A 117 9.30 14.10 8.83
C ASN A 117 8.55 13.05 8.02
N ALA A 118 9.26 12.03 7.51
CA ALA A 118 8.63 10.85 6.91
C ALA A 118 8.25 9.86 8.03
N VAL A 119 6.97 9.60 8.21
CA VAL A 119 6.44 8.76 9.31
C VAL A 119 6.14 7.33 8.88
N LEU A 120 5.99 7.11 7.57
CA LEU A 120 5.62 5.83 6.98
C LEU A 120 6.34 5.64 5.64
N ALA A 121 6.83 4.44 5.42
CA ALA A 121 7.25 3.92 4.14
C ALA A 121 6.42 2.66 3.85
N ILE A 122 5.62 2.65 2.78
CA ILE A 122 4.65 1.60 2.51
C ILE A 122 4.49 1.33 1.02
N GLU A 123 4.26 0.06 0.67
CA GLU A 123 4.00 -0.36 -0.70
C GLU A 123 2.59 -0.90 -0.92
N THR A 124 2.14 -0.84 -2.15
CA THR A 124 0.88 -1.48 -2.57
C THR A 124 0.87 -3.00 -2.37
N SER A 125 2.02 -3.63 -2.22
CA SER A 125 2.19 -5.06 -1.89
C SER A 125 1.84 -5.41 -0.45
N GLY A 126 1.76 -4.40 0.44
CA GLY A 126 1.48 -4.58 1.87
C GLY A 126 2.69 -4.51 2.78
N HIS A 127 3.92 -4.36 2.24
CA HIS A 127 5.11 -4.02 3.03
C HIS A 127 4.94 -2.65 3.68
N ALA A 128 5.24 -2.53 4.97
CA ALA A 128 5.09 -1.28 5.69
C ALA A 128 6.10 -1.13 6.82
N ALA A 129 6.76 0.02 6.83
CA ALA A 129 7.75 0.38 7.83
C ALA A 129 7.42 1.76 8.43
N LEU A 130 7.19 1.79 9.74
CA LEU A 130 6.86 3.01 10.46
C LEU A 130 8.11 3.60 11.13
N LYS A 131 8.25 4.92 11.10
CA LYS A 131 9.33 5.65 11.77
C LYS A 131 9.42 5.29 13.26
N GLU A 132 8.29 5.24 13.96
CA GLU A 132 8.21 4.90 15.37
C GLU A 132 8.63 3.46 15.68
N ASN A 133 8.62 2.57 14.69
CA ASN A 133 9.15 1.21 14.72
C ASN A 133 10.50 1.10 14.00
N TYR A 134 11.31 2.17 14.04
CA TYR A 134 12.67 2.20 13.48
C TYR A 134 12.76 1.84 11.99
N PHE A 135 11.71 2.06 11.23
CA PHE A 135 11.59 1.65 9.83
C PHE A 135 11.83 0.14 9.60
N LEU A 136 11.51 -0.70 10.60
CA LEU A 136 11.42 -2.14 10.39
C LEU A 136 10.24 -2.45 9.48
N ASP A 137 10.45 -3.29 8.48
CA ASP A 137 9.39 -3.83 7.63
C ASP A 137 8.55 -4.82 8.44
N ASP A 138 7.36 -4.40 8.88
CA ASP A 138 6.61 -5.11 9.93
C ASP A 138 5.09 -4.97 9.72
N GLY A 139 4.52 -5.95 9.03
CA GLY A 139 3.08 -6.03 8.80
C GLY A 139 2.27 -6.20 10.10
N ALA A 140 2.83 -6.87 11.12
CA ALA A 140 2.13 -7.05 12.39
C ALA A 140 2.03 -5.74 13.16
N TYR A 141 3.09 -4.91 13.15
CA TYR A 141 3.04 -3.59 13.76
C TYR A 141 2.02 -2.66 13.08
N LEU A 142 2.01 -2.66 11.73
CA LEU A 142 0.99 -1.96 10.95
C LEU A 142 -0.42 -2.34 11.39
N ILE A 143 -0.69 -3.63 11.48
CA ILE A 143 -2.01 -4.14 11.88
C ILE A 143 -2.35 -3.76 13.33
N ALA A 144 -1.41 -3.80 14.25
CA ALA A 144 -1.63 -3.38 15.63
C ALA A 144 -2.07 -1.89 15.71
N LYS A 145 -1.46 -1.02 14.91
CA LYS A 145 -1.89 0.40 14.80
C LYS A 145 -3.31 0.53 14.30
N LEU A 146 -3.68 -0.22 13.26
CA LEU A 146 -5.03 -0.19 12.69
C LEU A 146 -6.08 -0.79 13.65
N LEU A 147 -5.75 -1.85 14.41
CA LEU A 147 -6.63 -2.40 15.44
C LEU A 147 -6.90 -1.42 16.57
N ILE A 148 -5.88 -0.69 17.01
CA ILE A 148 -6.03 0.36 18.03
C ILE A 148 -6.95 1.47 17.49
N ALA A 149 -6.75 1.88 16.24
CA ALA A 149 -7.59 2.89 15.60
C ALA A 149 -9.04 2.42 15.46
N ASP A 150 -9.29 1.17 15.04
CA ASP A 150 -10.64 0.61 14.92
C ASP A 150 -11.35 0.56 16.29
N ALA A 151 -10.62 0.15 17.34
CA ALA A 151 -11.17 0.13 18.69
C ALA A 151 -11.55 1.54 19.19
N GLN A 152 -10.77 2.56 18.88
CA GLN A 152 -11.09 3.95 19.20
C GLN A 152 -12.30 4.45 18.41
N LEU A 153 -12.33 4.23 17.09
CA LEU A 153 -13.43 4.60 16.22
C LEU A 153 -14.74 3.95 16.63
N SER A 154 -14.71 2.70 17.05
CA SER A 154 -15.90 1.95 17.48
C SER A 154 -16.59 2.58 18.69
N THR A 155 -15.87 3.28 19.56
CA THR A 155 -16.46 4.03 20.68
C THR A 155 -17.30 5.22 20.22
N GLU A 156 -17.06 5.69 18.98
CA GLU A 156 -17.81 6.76 18.32
C GLU A 156 -18.85 6.23 17.32
N GLY A 157 -19.03 4.92 17.25
CA GLY A 157 -19.89 4.27 16.27
C GLY A 157 -19.37 4.31 14.84
N LYS A 158 -18.06 4.52 14.67
CA LYS A 158 -17.36 4.54 13.39
C LYS A 158 -16.52 3.27 13.19
N ARG A 159 -16.09 3.04 11.96
CA ARG A 159 -15.23 1.92 11.55
C ARG A 159 -14.05 2.44 10.73
N LEU A 160 -13.03 1.60 10.53
CA LEU A 160 -11.87 1.94 9.70
C LEU A 160 -12.25 2.43 8.30
N GLY A 161 -13.25 1.81 7.67
CA GLY A 161 -13.72 2.20 6.35
C GLY A 161 -14.18 3.66 6.26
N ASP A 162 -14.68 4.25 7.36
CA ASP A 162 -15.12 5.64 7.40
C ASP A 162 -13.95 6.63 7.22
N LEU A 163 -12.74 6.23 7.64
CA LEU A 163 -11.54 7.07 7.48
C LEU A 163 -11.19 7.33 6.01
N ILE A 164 -11.55 6.42 5.12
CA ILE A 164 -11.24 6.50 3.70
C ILE A 164 -12.48 6.65 2.81
N ALA A 165 -13.61 7.07 3.38
CA ALA A 165 -14.85 7.25 2.64
C ALA A 165 -14.73 8.25 1.48
N THR A 166 -13.80 9.20 1.56
CA THR A 166 -13.53 10.20 0.53
C THR A 166 -12.43 9.80 -0.46
N LEU A 167 -11.81 8.63 -0.27
CA LEU A 167 -10.77 8.15 -1.18
C LEU A 167 -11.38 7.82 -2.56
N GLY A 168 -10.99 8.59 -3.58
CA GLY A 168 -11.33 8.27 -4.96
C GLY A 168 -10.76 6.92 -5.38
N GLN A 169 -11.55 6.18 -6.16
CA GLN A 169 -11.09 4.92 -6.73
C GLN A 169 -10.83 5.11 -8.22
N PRO A 170 -9.74 4.56 -8.78
CA PRO A 170 -9.53 4.59 -10.22
C PRO A 170 -10.66 3.85 -10.92
N ALA A 171 -11.09 4.37 -12.07
CA ALA A 171 -12.16 3.75 -12.87
C ALA A 171 -11.77 2.34 -13.33
N GLU A 172 -10.49 2.16 -13.64
CA GLU A 172 -9.91 0.88 -14.03
C GLU A 172 -8.47 0.80 -13.53
N THR A 173 -8.04 -0.39 -13.15
CA THR A 173 -6.64 -0.68 -12.77
C THR A 173 -6.24 -2.00 -13.42
N MET A 174 -5.14 -1.99 -14.17
CA MET A 174 -4.61 -3.18 -14.81
C MET A 174 -3.10 -3.26 -14.62
N GLU A 175 -2.62 -4.45 -14.27
CA GLU A 175 -1.19 -4.76 -14.13
C GLU A 175 -0.81 -5.79 -15.19
N TYR A 176 0.20 -5.46 -15.99
CA TYR A 176 0.77 -6.36 -16.98
C TYR A 176 2.14 -6.82 -16.52
N ARG A 177 2.37 -8.13 -16.56
CA ARG A 177 3.67 -8.74 -16.26
C ARG A 177 4.17 -9.47 -17.50
N PHE A 178 5.37 -9.10 -17.94
CA PHE A 178 6.03 -9.71 -19.08
C PHE A 178 7.31 -10.41 -18.61
N THR A 179 7.60 -11.56 -19.22
CA THR A 179 8.88 -12.25 -19.01
C THR A 179 9.81 -11.92 -20.17
N ILE A 180 10.96 -11.36 -19.88
CA ILE A 180 12.02 -11.14 -20.87
C ILE A 180 12.72 -12.47 -21.09
N ILE A 181 12.74 -12.95 -22.33
CA ILE A 181 13.31 -14.24 -22.71
C ILE A 181 14.65 -14.11 -23.47
N GLU A 182 15.06 -12.87 -23.79
CA GLU A 182 16.30 -12.56 -24.47
C GLU A 182 17.39 -12.14 -23.49
N GLU A 183 18.62 -12.48 -23.79
CA GLU A 183 19.80 -12.09 -23.01
C GLU A 183 20.60 -11.01 -23.76
N PRO A 184 21.27 -10.06 -23.05
CA PRO A 184 21.27 -9.92 -21.57
C PRO A 184 19.99 -9.22 -21.07
N ILE A 185 19.36 -9.83 -20.05
CA ILE A 185 18.01 -9.43 -19.55
C ILE A 185 17.91 -7.94 -19.18
N PHE A 186 18.96 -7.40 -18.54
CA PHE A 186 18.91 -6.01 -18.07
C PHE A 186 18.99 -5.00 -19.21
N GLU A 187 19.86 -5.23 -20.21
CA GLU A 187 19.99 -4.35 -21.38
C GLU A 187 18.71 -4.39 -22.24
N VAL A 188 18.16 -5.59 -22.46
CA VAL A 188 16.89 -5.75 -23.18
C VAL A 188 15.75 -5.08 -22.41
N GLY A 189 15.69 -5.26 -21.08
CA GLY A 189 14.68 -4.63 -20.23
C GLY A 189 14.75 -3.11 -20.26
N ASN A 190 15.95 -2.52 -20.16
CA ASN A 190 16.13 -1.07 -20.22
C ASN A 190 15.75 -0.52 -21.60
N ALA A 191 16.14 -1.18 -22.69
CA ALA A 191 15.76 -0.76 -24.04
C ALA A 191 14.21 -0.76 -24.22
N ILE A 192 13.53 -1.79 -23.71
CA ILE A 192 12.05 -1.84 -23.75
C ILE A 192 11.42 -0.69 -22.97
N ILE A 193 11.97 -0.34 -21.78
CA ILE A 193 11.47 0.77 -20.98
C ILE A 193 11.69 2.11 -21.71
N GLU A 194 12.86 2.32 -22.32
CA GLU A 194 13.17 3.54 -23.09
C GLU A 194 12.24 3.68 -24.31
N ASP A 195 12.03 2.59 -25.06
CA ASP A 195 11.11 2.58 -26.20
C ASP A 195 9.66 2.85 -25.76
N PHE A 196 9.25 2.28 -24.64
CA PHE A 196 7.91 2.51 -24.10
C PHE A 196 7.72 3.95 -23.62
N ALA A 197 8.73 4.53 -22.96
CA ALA A 197 8.71 5.94 -22.56
C ALA A 197 8.60 6.87 -23.79
N ALA A 198 9.35 6.57 -24.84
CA ALA A 198 9.27 7.32 -26.10
C ALA A 198 7.88 7.18 -26.76
N PHE A 199 7.29 5.99 -26.73
CA PHE A 199 5.92 5.73 -27.22
C PHE A 199 4.89 6.56 -26.43
N ILE A 200 4.96 6.58 -25.09
CA ILE A 200 4.05 7.39 -24.26
C ILE A 200 4.19 8.88 -24.60
N ALA A 201 5.42 9.38 -24.69
CA ALA A 201 5.68 10.79 -25.02
C ALA A 201 5.15 11.21 -26.40
N ALA A 202 5.03 10.26 -27.34
CA ALA A 202 4.48 10.49 -28.67
C ALA A 202 2.95 10.31 -28.75
N THR A 203 2.29 9.82 -27.69
CA THR A 203 0.85 9.50 -27.67
C THR A 203 0.08 10.54 -26.88
N ALA A 204 -0.76 11.33 -27.56
CA ALA A 204 -1.42 12.50 -26.95
C ALA A 204 -2.36 12.18 -25.77
N GLU A 205 -2.88 10.95 -25.67
CA GLU A 205 -3.78 10.50 -24.62
C GLU A 205 -3.05 9.86 -23.44
N MET A 206 -1.71 9.82 -23.47
CA MET A 206 -0.88 9.22 -22.43
C MET A 206 0.04 10.27 -21.81
N GLU A 207 0.30 10.10 -20.53
CA GLU A 207 1.31 10.88 -19.80
C GLU A 207 2.06 9.98 -18.82
N THR A 208 3.32 10.29 -18.57
CA THR A 208 4.08 9.70 -17.46
C THR A 208 3.77 10.49 -16.20
N VAL A 209 3.51 9.78 -15.10
CA VAL A 209 3.47 10.41 -13.78
C VAL A 209 4.92 10.56 -13.32
N ALA A 210 5.34 11.79 -13.03
CA ALA A 210 6.67 12.05 -12.48
C ALA A 210 6.81 11.39 -11.10
N ASP A 211 7.89 10.67 -10.91
CA ASP A 211 8.33 10.12 -9.63
C ASP A 211 9.27 11.09 -8.92
#